data_a249a5593e27e31d92e1b6ad399de56f
#
_entry.id   a249a5593e27e31d92e1b6ad399de56f
#
_cell.length_a   1.000
_cell.length_b   1.000
_cell.length_c   1.000
_cell.angle_alpha   90.00
_cell.angle_beta   90.00
_cell.angle_gamma   90.00
#
_symmetry.space_group_name_H-M   'P 1'
#
loop_
_entity.id
_entity.type
_entity.pdbx_description
1 polymer ?
#
loop_
_entity_poly.entity_id
_entity_poly.type
_entity_poly.pdbx_seq_one_letter_code
_entity_poly.pdbx_strand_id
1 'polypeptide(L)'
;YLLDAARRVSSGQVQLDAIPQMPLEQARAHLMQIVGVGPKVADCALLYGFHRLECCPMDVWMKRVFAALYPNGLPDCAQDFIGIAQQYLFHYARCCPQILEAPEKEAALV
;
A
#
# COMPACT_ATOMS: atom_id res chain seq x y z
N TYR A 1 -8.39 -14.54 -13.55
CA TYR A 1 -7.65 -13.29 -13.34
C TYR A 1 -6.31 -13.28 -14.08
N LEU A 2 -5.53 -14.36 -13.98
CA LEU A 2 -4.23 -14.43 -14.66
C LEU A 2 -4.37 -14.36 -16.17
N LEU A 3 -5.36 -15.03 -16.72
CA LEU A 3 -5.60 -15.03 -18.16
C LEU A 3 -6.01 -13.65 -18.66
N ASP A 4 -6.86 -12.96 -17.90
CA ASP A 4 -7.27 -11.59 -18.21
C ASP A 4 -6.07 -10.64 -18.19
N ALA A 5 -5.23 -10.75 -17.17
CA ALA A 5 -4.01 -9.95 -17.06
C ALA A 5 -3.09 -10.17 -18.27
N ALA A 6 -2.87 -11.43 -18.63
CA ALA A 6 -2.02 -11.77 -19.77
C ALA A 6 -2.56 -11.19 -21.08
N ARG A 7 -3.86 -11.27 -21.29
CA ARG A 7 -4.51 -10.74 -22.50
C ARG A 7 -4.38 -9.22 -22.58
N ARG A 8 -4.61 -8.52 -21.49
CA ARG A 8 -4.55 -7.05 -21.46
C ARG A 8 -3.13 -6.53 -21.67
N VAL A 9 -2.14 -7.22 -21.13
CA VAL A 9 -0.72 -6.85 -21.35
C VAL A 9 -0.30 -7.16 -22.77
N SER A 10 -0.61 -8.35 -23.28
CA SER A 10 -0.18 -8.76 -24.62
C SER A 10 -0.87 -7.95 -25.73
N SER A 11 -2.10 -7.50 -25.49
CA SER A 11 -2.85 -6.68 -26.47
C SER A 11 -2.44 -5.20 -26.46
N GLY A 12 -1.63 -4.77 -25.47
CA GLY A 12 -1.24 -3.38 -25.32
C GLY A 12 -2.27 -2.52 -24.57
N GLN A 13 -3.35 -3.09 -24.10
CA GLN A 13 -4.34 -2.35 -23.31
C GLN A 13 -3.75 -1.89 -21.99
N VAL A 14 -2.93 -2.73 -21.36
CA VAL A 14 -2.14 -2.37 -20.17
C VAL A 14 -0.68 -2.29 -20.62
N GLN A 15 -0.12 -1.08 -20.57
CA GLN A 15 1.23 -0.81 -21.03
C GLN A 15 2.17 -0.70 -19.82
N LEU A 16 2.81 -1.82 -19.46
CA LEU A 16 3.66 -1.87 -18.27
C LEU A 16 4.85 -0.92 -18.36
N ASP A 17 5.40 -0.73 -19.56
CA ASP A 17 6.56 0.15 -19.75
C ASP A 17 6.25 1.63 -19.55
N ALA A 18 4.99 2.02 -19.68
CA ALA A 18 4.55 3.39 -19.50
C ALA A 18 4.26 3.74 -18.03
N ILE A 19 4.05 2.74 -17.18
CA ILE A 19 3.64 2.94 -15.78
C ILE A 19 4.65 3.79 -14.98
N PRO A 20 5.98 3.60 -15.09
CA PRO A 20 6.92 4.39 -14.32
C PRO A 20 6.85 5.90 -14.56
N GLN A 21 6.34 6.33 -15.72
CA GLN A 21 6.23 7.74 -16.08
C GLN A 21 4.86 8.32 -15.83
N MET A 22 3.89 7.50 -15.41
CA MET A 22 2.53 7.97 -15.12
C MET A 22 2.46 8.61 -13.74
N PRO A 23 1.60 9.65 -13.56
CA PRO A 23 1.21 10.08 -12.22
C PRO A 23 0.62 8.90 -11.45
N LEU A 24 0.79 8.90 -10.12
CA LEU A 24 0.40 7.77 -9.28
C LEU A 24 -1.07 7.37 -9.47
N GLU A 25 -1.96 8.34 -9.49
CA GLU A 25 -3.40 8.10 -9.67
C GLU A 25 -3.69 7.44 -11.02
N GLN A 26 -3.03 7.89 -12.07
CA GLN A 26 -3.20 7.34 -13.41
C GLN A 26 -2.63 5.92 -13.49
N ALA A 27 -1.46 5.69 -12.90
CA ALA A 27 -0.84 4.37 -12.86
C ALA A 27 -1.72 3.36 -12.13
N ARG A 28 -2.29 3.77 -11.01
CA ARG A 28 -3.22 2.93 -10.24
C ARG A 28 -4.45 2.57 -11.09
N ALA A 29 -5.07 3.57 -11.71
CA ALA A 29 -6.24 3.36 -12.54
C ALA A 29 -5.92 2.45 -13.74
N HIS A 30 -4.73 2.60 -14.31
CA HIS A 30 -4.29 1.79 -15.44
C HIS A 30 -4.20 0.31 -15.07
N LEU A 31 -3.61 0.00 -13.91
CA LEU A 31 -3.52 -1.38 -13.41
C LEU A 31 -4.89 -1.95 -13.02
N MET A 32 -5.80 -1.10 -12.55
CA MET A 32 -7.13 -1.55 -12.13
C MET A 32 -8.03 -1.96 -13.31
N GLN A 33 -7.59 -1.78 -14.55
CA GLN A 33 -8.27 -2.32 -15.71
C GLN A 33 -8.26 -3.86 -15.70
N ILE A 34 -7.26 -4.46 -15.06
CA ILE A 34 -7.14 -5.92 -14.97
C ILE A 34 -8.20 -6.44 -13.99
N VAL A 35 -8.95 -7.45 -14.42
CA VAL A 35 -10.00 -8.06 -13.59
C VAL A 35 -9.35 -8.65 -12.32
N GLY A 36 -9.91 -8.30 -11.17
CA GLY A 36 -9.41 -8.74 -9.88
C GLY A 36 -8.39 -7.80 -9.24
N VAL A 37 -8.00 -6.72 -9.92
CA VAL A 37 -7.07 -5.73 -9.38
C VAL A 37 -7.86 -4.54 -8.87
N GLY A 38 -7.95 -4.41 -7.54
CA GLY A 38 -8.50 -3.25 -6.88
C GLY A 38 -7.39 -2.28 -6.44
N PRO A 39 -7.74 -1.21 -5.69
CA PRO A 39 -6.76 -0.19 -5.29
C PRO A 39 -5.58 -0.76 -4.49
N LYS A 40 -5.84 -1.67 -3.55
CA LYS A 40 -4.77 -2.27 -2.73
C LYS A 40 -3.80 -3.08 -3.57
N VAL A 41 -4.33 -3.94 -4.46
CA VAL A 41 -3.48 -4.79 -5.32
C VAL A 41 -2.69 -3.92 -6.28
N ALA A 42 -3.30 -2.88 -6.85
CA ALA A 42 -2.61 -1.94 -7.72
C ALA A 42 -1.47 -1.23 -6.98
N ASP A 43 -1.71 -0.78 -5.75
CA ASP A 43 -0.69 -0.11 -4.94
C ASP A 43 0.45 -1.06 -4.58
N CYS A 44 0.16 -2.33 -4.26
CA CYS A 44 1.20 -3.33 -4.03
C CYS A 44 2.06 -3.55 -5.27
N ALA A 45 1.44 -3.65 -6.43
CA ALA A 45 2.18 -3.82 -7.69
C ALA A 45 3.07 -2.61 -7.98
N LEU A 46 2.56 -1.40 -7.75
CA LEU A 46 3.32 -0.17 -7.95
C LEU A 46 4.51 -0.08 -6.99
N LEU A 47 4.30 -0.40 -5.73
CA LEU A 47 5.36 -0.35 -4.72
C LEU A 47 6.46 -1.38 -4.99
N TYR A 48 6.08 -2.64 -5.18
CA TYR A 48 7.05 -3.73 -5.28
C TYR A 48 7.55 -3.98 -6.69
N GLY A 49 6.68 -3.79 -7.69
CA GLY A 49 7.02 -4.09 -9.08
C GLY A 49 7.58 -2.91 -9.85
N PHE A 50 7.19 -1.68 -9.50
CA PHE A 50 7.56 -0.48 -10.23
C PHE A 50 8.35 0.53 -9.40
N HIS A 51 8.76 0.16 -8.21
CA HIS A 51 9.59 0.98 -7.32
C HIS A 51 8.95 2.35 -7.01
N ARG A 52 7.62 2.39 -6.94
CA ARG A 52 6.88 3.61 -6.59
C ARG A 52 6.76 3.67 -5.06
N LEU A 53 7.78 4.20 -4.40
CA LEU A 53 7.93 4.18 -2.94
C LEU A 53 6.92 5.08 -2.23
N GLU A 54 6.28 5.98 -2.95
CA GLU A 54 5.20 6.83 -2.44
C GLU A 54 3.88 6.08 -2.27
N CYS A 55 3.77 4.84 -2.78
CA CYS A 55 2.59 4.01 -2.60
C CYS A 55 2.57 3.40 -1.20
N CYS A 56 1.42 3.46 -0.56
CA CYS A 56 1.22 2.88 0.76
C CYS A 56 -0.04 2.01 0.73
N PRO A 57 0.10 0.72 0.36
CA PRO A 57 -1.06 -0.18 0.35
C PRO A 57 -1.67 -0.29 1.74
N MET A 58 -2.99 -0.08 1.84
CA MET A 58 -3.71 -0.09 3.12
C MET A 58 -4.79 -1.17 3.10
N ASP A 59 -4.66 -2.13 3.99
CA ASP A 59 -5.72 -3.08 4.29
C ASP A 59 -6.30 -2.80 5.68
N VAL A 60 -7.21 -3.64 6.13
CA VAL A 60 -7.83 -3.49 7.46
C VAL A 60 -6.76 -3.52 8.57
N TRP A 61 -5.79 -4.42 8.45
CA TRP A 61 -4.70 -4.54 9.43
C TRP A 61 -3.87 -3.27 9.51
N MET A 62 -3.43 -2.76 8.36
CA MET A 62 -2.61 -1.55 8.33
C MET A 62 -3.36 -0.31 8.79
N LYS A 63 -4.66 -0.23 8.51
CA LYS A 63 -5.49 0.86 9.04
C LYS A 63 -5.51 0.85 10.57
N ARG A 64 -5.58 -0.33 11.17
CA ARG A 64 -5.51 -0.47 12.63
C ARG A 64 -4.13 -0.06 13.16
N VAL A 65 -3.06 -0.47 12.49
CA VAL A 65 -1.70 -0.12 12.90
C VAL A 65 -1.48 1.39 12.85
N PHE A 66 -1.88 2.04 11.76
CA PHE A 66 -1.75 3.50 11.65
C PHE A 66 -2.60 4.23 12.67
N ALA A 67 -3.83 3.77 12.91
CA ALA A 67 -4.69 4.39 13.91
C ALA A 67 -4.11 4.28 15.32
N ALA A 68 -3.41 3.18 15.62
CA ALA A 68 -2.81 2.96 16.93
C ALA A 68 -1.50 3.75 17.12
N LEU A 69 -0.64 3.79 16.11
CA LEU A 69 0.71 4.32 16.24
C LEU A 69 0.87 5.73 15.66
N TYR A 70 0.19 6.02 14.56
CA TYR A 70 0.34 7.29 13.84
C TYR A 70 -1.02 7.81 13.39
N PRO A 71 -1.91 8.17 14.33
CA PRO A 71 -3.27 8.60 13.96
C PRO A 71 -3.30 9.86 13.08
N ASN A 72 -2.25 10.68 13.14
CA ASN A 72 -2.11 11.90 12.34
C ASN A 72 -1.17 11.72 11.15
N GLY A 73 -0.86 10.47 10.79
CA GLY A 73 0.04 10.15 9.69
C GLY A 73 1.48 9.99 10.11
N LEU A 74 2.31 9.47 9.20
CA LEU A 74 3.72 9.28 9.44
C LEU A 74 4.47 10.61 9.47
N PRO A 75 5.61 10.70 10.19
CA PRO A 75 6.43 11.91 10.20
C PRO A 75 6.95 12.26 8.79
N ASP A 76 7.25 13.55 8.59
CA ASP A 76 7.70 14.05 7.28
C ASP A 76 8.93 13.32 6.74
N CYS A 77 9.82 12.88 7.63
CA CYS A 77 11.02 12.14 7.22
C CYS A 77 10.71 10.80 6.56
N ALA A 78 9.51 10.26 6.77
CA ALA A 78 9.10 8.98 6.18
C ALA A 78 8.27 9.15 4.91
N GLN A 79 7.84 10.37 4.55
CA GLN A 79 6.89 10.57 3.46
C GLN A 79 7.45 10.14 2.10
N ASP A 80 8.73 10.36 1.84
CA ASP A 80 9.35 9.96 0.57
C ASP A 80 9.44 8.44 0.40
N PHE A 81 9.36 7.69 1.51
CA PHE A 81 9.49 6.24 1.54
C PHE A 81 8.31 5.58 2.26
N ILE A 82 7.13 6.19 2.17
CA ILE A 82 5.97 5.78 2.98
C ILE A 82 5.63 4.30 2.79
N GLY A 83 5.75 3.77 1.56
CA GLY A 83 5.49 2.37 1.29
C GLY A 83 6.46 1.43 1.99
N ILE A 84 7.74 1.82 2.08
CA ILE A 84 8.75 1.03 2.78
C ILE A 84 8.58 1.18 4.30
N ALA A 85 8.33 2.39 4.78
CA ALA A 85 8.06 2.64 6.20
C ALA A 85 6.86 1.81 6.67
N GLN A 86 5.82 1.73 5.86
CA GLN A 86 4.64 0.92 6.14
C GLN A 86 5.01 -0.57 6.30
N GLN A 87 5.96 -1.09 5.53
CA GLN A 87 6.38 -2.48 5.64
C GLN A 87 7.08 -2.76 6.97
N TYR A 88 7.91 -1.84 7.45
CA TYR A 88 8.51 -1.97 8.77
C TYR A 88 7.46 -1.97 9.88
N LEU A 89 6.47 -1.10 9.77
CA LEU A 89 5.37 -1.06 10.74
C LEU A 89 4.54 -2.33 10.70
N PHE A 90 4.28 -2.85 9.50
CA PHE A 90 3.55 -4.10 9.32
C PHE A 90 4.25 -5.24 10.04
N HIS A 91 5.55 -5.38 9.82
CA HIS A 91 6.36 -6.41 10.46
C HIS A 91 6.38 -6.25 11.99
N TYR A 92 6.60 -5.02 12.44
CA TYR A 92 6.62 -4.73 13.88
C TYR A 92 5.31 -5.11 14.55
N ALA A 93 4.19 -4.75 13.95
CA ALA A 93 2.86 -5.05 14.49
C ALA A 93 2.57 -6.55 14.48
N ARG A 94 3.06 -7.29 13.49
CA ARG A 94 2.93 -8.75 13.43
C ARG A 94 3.75 -9.42 14.53
N CYS A 95 4.94 -8.93 14.81
CA CYS A 95 5.82 -9.47 15.86
C CYS A 95 5.37 -9.06 17.26
N CYS A 96 4.71 -7.90 17.39
CA CYS A 96 4.28 -7.33 18.66
C CYS A 96 2.81 -6.92 18.60
N PRO A 97 1.87 -7.88 18.47
CA PRO A 97 0.45 -7.54 18.28
C PRO A 97 -0.17 -6.78 19.45
N GLN A 98 0.44 -6.84 20.63
CA GLN A 98 -0.03 -6.10 21.80
C GLN A 98 0.00 -4.58 21.62
N ILE A 99 0.76 -4.05 20.70
CA ILE A 99 0.78 -2.61 20.43
C ILE A 99 -0.56 -2.08 19.93
N LEU A 100 -1.36 -2.92 19.31
CA LEU A 100 -2.69 -2.54 18.83
C LEU A 100 -3.69 -2.39 19.98
N GLU A 101 -3.42 -3.01 21.10
CA GLU A 101 -4.25 -2.93 22.32
C GLU A 101 -3.72 -1.88 23.29
N ALA A 102 -2.41 -1.61 23.28
CA ALA A 102 -1.76 -0.72 24.21
C ALA A 102 -2.35 0.71 24.26
N PRO A 103 -2.69 1.37 23.12
CA PRO A 103 -3.27 2.70 23.16
C PRO A 103 -4.58 2.77 23.93
N GLU A 104 -5.41 1.74 23.83
CA GLU A 104 -6.67 1.68 24.57
C GLU A 104 -6.42 1.56 26.09
N LYS A 105 -5.45 0.73 26.47
CA LYS A 105 -5.07 0.55 27.86
C LYS A 105 -4.45 1.82 28.43
N GLU A 106 -3.58 2.46 27.67
CA GLU A 106 -2.96 3.72 28.10
C GLU A 106 -4.00 4.83 28.23
N ALA A 107 -4.91 4.92 27.26
CA ALA A 107 -6.02 5.88 27.33
C ALA A 107 -6.91 5.64 28.55
N ALA A 108 -7.13 4.39 28.91
CA ALA A 108 -7.93 4.03 30.08
C ALA A 108 -7.23 4.38 31.41
N LEU A 109 -5.89 4.42 31.40
CA LEU A 109 -5.11 4.76 32.59
C LEU A 109 -4.94 6.27 32.79
N VAL A 110 -5.17 7.02 31.74
CA VAL A 110 -5.08 8.48 31.75
C VAL A 110 -6.44 9.10 31.99
#